data_bbb8ea7fba5261a574b25fc492aea991
#
_entry.id   bbb8ea7fba5261a574b25fc492aea991
#
_cell.length_a   1.000
_cell.length_b   1.000
_cell.length_c   1.000
_cell.angle_alpha   90.00
_cell.angle_beta   90.00
_cell.angle_gamma   90.00
#
_symmetry.space_group_name_H-M   'P 1'
#
loop_
_entity.id
_entity.type
_entity.pdbx_description
1 polymer ?
#
loop_
_entity_poly.entity_id
_entity_poly.type
_entity_poly.pdbx_seq_one_letter_code
_entity_poly.pdbx_strand_id
1 'polypeptide(L)'
;MDRDQAIKLMQDLLRRVTEKKASDLFITAGFPPAIKIDGEIRPQSERALSAEQSATLVRAIMNDRQTREFDATKECNFAIAPAGIGRFRVSAFVQQGAIGCVIRLINAKIPTFEELDLPPILKEVVLSKRGLVIVVGGTGSGKSTTLAAMVGYRNDKTRGHIVTIEDPVEYVHTHKGCVITHREVGVDTESWHAALKNTLRQAPDVILIGEIRDRETMEYGIQFSETGHLVLATLHANSANQALDRVVNFFPDERRDQLLMDLSLNIRALISQRLVPREAGSGRIAAMEIMLNSPLIQDLIFKGEVAKIKEVMSRSTRLGMKTFDQALYELYETGFISYEDALRNADSKNELRLRVKLESKREHKVVDDGGALRIVEEEQGRKL
;
A
#
# COMPACT_ATOMS: atom_id res chain seq x y z
N MET A 1 -13.35 10.24 -36.93
CA MET A 1 -13.11 8.86 -36.45
C MET A 1 -14.42 8.35 -35.87
N ASP A 2 -14.95 7.24 -36.39
CA ASP A 2 -16.12 6.62 -35.81
C ASP A 2 -15.82 5.86 -34.51
N ARG A 3 -16.87 5.38 -33.80
CA ARG A 3 -16.72 4.73 -32.48
C ARG A 3 -15.93 3.43 -32.58
N ASP A 4 -16.12 2.63 -33.62
CA ASP A 4 -15.45 1.32 -33.75
C ASP A 4 -13.96 1.49 -34.03
N GLN A 5 -13.62 2.48 -34.87
CA GLN A 5 -12.21 2.87 -35.08
C GLN A 5 -11.56 3.38 -33.80
N ALA A 6 -12.29 4.14 -32.98
CA ALA A 6 -11.80 4.62 -31.70
C ALA A 6 -11.56 3.49 -30.70
N ILE A 7 -12.47 2.53 -30.60
CA ILE A 7 -12.30 1.34 -29.75
C ILE A 7 -11.07 0.55 -30.19
N LYS A 8 -10.91 0.30 -31.49
CA LYS A 8 -9.76 -0.45 -32.02
C LYS A 8 -8.44 0.27 -31.73
N LEU A 9 -8.38 1.57 -32.00
CA LEU A 9 -7.18 2.36 -31.72
C LEU A 9 -6.84 2.36 -30.22
N MET A 10 -7.85 2.51 -29.36
CA MET A 10 -7.64 2.45 -27.91
C MET A 10 -7.09 1.08 -27.47
N GLN A 11 -7.66 -0.01 -27.98
CA GLN A 11 -7.17 -1.36 -27.68
C GLN A 11 -5.71 -1.56 -28.15
N ASP A 12 -5.34 -1.03 -29.32
CA ASP A 12 -3.96 -1.12 -29.83
C ASP A 12 -2.99 -0.30 -28.96
N LEU A 13 -3.40 0.87 -28.48
CA LEU A 13 -2.62 1.67 -27.53
C LEU A 13 -2.46 0.95 -26.18
N LEU A 14 -3.53 0.34 -25.66
CA LEU A 14 -3.47 -0.42 -24.39
C LEU A 14 -2.58 -1.68 -24.51
N ARG A 15 -2.59 -2.38 -25.65
CA ARG A 15 -1.62 -3.49 -25.91
C ARG A 15 -0.19 -2.98 -25.86
N ARG A 16 0.11 -1.84 -26.49
CA ARG A 16 1.47 -1.26 -26.42
C ARG A 16 1.88 -0.91 -25.01
N VAL A 17 0.95 -0.41 -24.17
CA VAL A 17 1.23 -0.16 -22.75
C VAL A 17 1.67 -1.45 -22.04
N THR A 18 0.94 -2.55 -22.25
CA THR A 18 1.23 -3.83 -21.63
C THR A 18 2.53 -4.45 -22.15
N GLU A 19 2.74 -4.49 -23.47
CA GLU A 19 3.92 -5.06 -24.12
C GLU A 19 5.22 -4.32 -23.74
N LYS A 20 5.15 -2.98 -23.69
CA LYS A 20 6.31 -2.14 -23.34
C LYS A 20 6.48 -1.94 -21.84
N LYS A 21 5.63 -2.57 -21.01
CA LYS A 21 5.61 -2.40 -19.55
C LYS A 21 5.51 -0.92 -19.12
N ALA A 22 4.78 -0.12 -19.89
CA ALA A 22 4.56 1.27 -19.57
C ALA A 22 3.64 1.41 -18.36
N SER A 23 3.83 2.45 -17.55
CA SER A 23 3.00 2.68 -16.37
C SER A 23 1.67 3.34 -16.72
N ASP A 24 1.68 4.28 -17.64
CA ASP A 24 0.52 5.12 -17.95
C ASP A 24 0.41 5.39 -19.46
N LEU A 25 -0.82 5.57 -19.95
CA LEU A 25 -1.17 6.09 -21.27
C LEU A 25 -1.88 7.44 -21.10
N PHE A 26 -1.47 8.43 -21.88
CA PHE A 26 -2.02 9.78 -21.89
C PHE A 26 -2.77 10.02 -23.21
N ILE A 27 -4.02 10.42 -23.10
CA ILE A 27 -4.88 10.86 -24.22
C ILE A 27 -5.31 12.29 -23.93
N THR A 28 -4.86 13.24 -24.73
CA THR A 28 -5.20 14.66 -24.57
C THR A 28 -5.18 15.36 -25.92
N ALA A 29 -5.97 16.42 -26.06
CA ALA A 29 -5.96 17.26 -27.25
C ALA A 29 -4.64 18.05 -27.36
N GLY A 30 -4.16 18.28 -28.59
CA GLY A 30 -2.94 19.04 -28.86
C GLY A 30 -1.65 18.26 -28.64
N PHE A 31 -1.72 16.98 -28.26
CA PHE A 31 -0.56 16.11 -28.11
C PHE A 31 -0.83 14.70 -28.68
N PRO A 32 0.18 14.00 -29.21
CA PRO A 32 0.01 12.61 -29.64
C PRO A 32 -0.36 11.71 -28.47
N PRO A 33 -1.09 10.59 -28.68
CA PRO A 33 -1.19 9.56 -27.66
C PRO A 33 0.19 9.17 -27.16
N ALA A 34 0.41 9.15 -25.86
CA ALA A 34 1.75 8.94 -25.30
C ALA A 34 1.73 7.96 -24.14
N ILE A 35 2.77 7.16 -24.00
CA ILE A 35 2.94 6.22 -22.89
C ILE A 35 4.12 6.65 -22.00
N LYS A 36 4.04 6.31 -20.71
CA LYS A 36 5.10 6.58 -19.75
C LYS A 36 5.91 5.32 -19.47
N ILE A 37 7.22 5.34 -19.76
CA ILE A 37 8.15 4.24 -19.52
C ILE A 37 9.31 4.80 -18.70
N ASP A 38 9.63 4.19 -17.56
CA ASP A 38 10.73 4.58 -16.68
C ASP A 38 10.72 6.07 -16.28
N GLY A 39 9.52 6.62 -16.12
CA GLY A 39 9.33 8.04 -15.78
C GLY A 39 9.27 9.00 -16.97
N GLU A 40 9.64 8.56 -18.18
CA GLU A 40 9.66 9.38 -19.39
C GLU A 40 8.38 9.20 -20.22
N ILE A 41 7.86 10.30 -20.78
CA ILE A 41 6.71 10.30 -21.70
C ILE A 41 7.21 10.10 -23.14
N ARG A 42 6.69 9.05 -23.80
CA ARG A 42 7.05 8.69 -25.18
C ARG A 42 5.82 8.70 -26.09
N PRO A 43 5.76 9.62 -27.07
CA PRO A 43 4.67 9.66 -28.05
C PRO A 43 4.57 8.35 -28.85
N GLN A 44 3.34 7.96 -29.18
CA GLN A 44 3.05 6.73 -29.94
C GLN A 44 2.65 7.01 -31.39
N SER A 45 2.53 8.29 -31.76
CA SER A 45 2.29 8.75 -33.14
C SER A 45 2.99 10.10 -33.36
N GLU A 46 3.14 10.49 -34.60
CA GLU A 46 3.68 11.81 -34.98
C GLU A 46 2.62 12.92 -34.90
N ARG A 47 1.33 12.56 -35.04
CA ARG A 47 0.25 13.53 -35.09
C ARG A 47 -0.40 13.72 -33.73
N ALA A 48 -0.57 14.98 -33.36
CA ALA A 48 -1.36 15.37 -32.22
C ALA A 48 -2.84 15.07 -32.43
N LEU A 49 -3.56 14.72 -31.35
CA LEU A 49 -4.99 14.53 -31.37
C LEU A 49 -5.72 15.88 -31.44
N SER A 50 -6.75 15.98 -32.27
CA SER A 50 -7.70 17.07 -32.15
C SER A 50 -8.58 16.90 -30.91
N ALA A 51 -9.25 17.97 -30.45
CA ALA A 51 -10.20 17.91 -29.34
C ALA A 51 -11.33 16.89 -29.59
N GLU A 52 -11.82 16.81 -30.82
CA GLU A 52 -12.83 15.83 -31.21
C GLU A 52 -12.31 14.39 -31.18
N GLN A 53 -11.10 14.15 -31.66
CA GLN A 53 -10.47 12.83 -31.61
C GLN A 53 -10.20 12.37 -30.18
N SER A 54 -9.69 13.23 -29.31
CA SER A 54 -9.49 12.93 -27.91
C SER A 54 -10.82 12.59 -27.22
N ALA A 55 -11.86 13.40 -27.43
CA ALA A 55 -13.20 13.15 -26.89
C ALA A 55 -13.77 11.81 -27.38
N THR A 56 -13.64 11.49 -28.66
CA THR A 56 -14.13 10.22 -29.22
C THR A 56 -13.41 9.02 -28.62
N LEU A 57 -12.08 9.07 -28.45
CA LEU A 57 -11.28 8.00 -27.85
C LEU A 57 -11.68 7.76 -26.39
N VAL A 58 -11.82 8.83 -25.58
CA VAL A 58 -12.17 8.71 -24.17
C VAL A 58 -13.60 8.17 -24.00
N ARG A 59 -14.56 8.68 -24.76
CA ARG A 59 -15.95 8.22 -24.70
C ARG A 59 -16.13 6.79 -25.22
N ALA A 60 -15.27 6.32 -26.14
CA ALA A 60 -15.34 4.97 -26.69
C ALA A 60 -15.11 3.86 -25.64
N ILE A 61 -14.43 4.18 -24.54
CA ILE A 61 -14.15 3.23 -23.44
C ILE A 61 -15.09 3.40 -22.24
N MET A 62 -16.05 4.33 -22.30
CA MET A 62 -17.06 4.55 -21.27
C MET A 62 -18.34 3.76 -21.58
N ASN A 63 -18.98 3.25 -20.53
CA ASN A 63 -20.36 2.78 -20.60
C ASN A 63 -21.36 3.93 -20.39
N ASP A 64 -22.67 3.65 -20.54
CA ASP A 64 -23.71 4.68 -20.47
C ASP A 64 -23.79 5.38 -19.10
N ARG A 65 -23.52 4.66 -18.00
CA ARG A 65 -23.48 5.23 -16.65
C ARG A 65 -22.29 6.19 -16.51
N GLN A 66 -21.10 5.74 -16.89
CA GLN A 66 -19.87 6.55 -16.83
C GLN A 66 -19.97 7.79 -17.74
N THR A 67 -20.60 7.66 -18.92
CA THR A 67 -20.84 8.80 -19.81
C THR A 67 -21.75 9.83 -19.16
N ARG A 68 -22.84 9.41 -18.51
CA ARG A 68 -23.76 10.33 -17.80
C ARG A 68 -23.07 11.00 -16.61
N GLU A 69 -22.31 10.26 -15.83
CA GLU A 69 -21.51 10.80 -14.70
C GLU A 69 -20.53 11.85 -15.22
N PHE A 70 -19.76 11.51 -16.25
CA PHE A 70 -18.77 12.41 -16.85
C PHE A 70 -19.40 13.69 -17.42
N ASP A 71 -20.57 13.58 -18.07
CA ASP A 71 -21.27 14.76 -18.63
C ASP A 71 -21.76 15.71 -17.53
N ALA A 72 -22.13 15.16 -16.37
CA ALA A 72 -22.61 15.93 -15.22
C ALA A 72 -21.46 16.57 -14.43
N THR A 73 -20.38 15.82 -14.17
CA THR A 73 -19.31 16.23 -13.22
C THR A 73 -18.05 16.74 -13.91
N LYS A 74 -17.86 16.46 -15.21
CA LYS A 74 -16.64 16.71 -15.99
C LYS A 74 -15.45 15.84 -15.59
N GLU A 75 -15.66 14.87 -14.70
CA GLU A 75 -14.66 13.90 -14.22
C GLU A 75 -15.31 12.52 -14.11
N CYS A 76 -14.56 11.45 -14.40
CA CYS A 76 -15.00 10.08 -14.15
C CYS A 76 -13.80 9.17 -13.98
N ASN A 77 -13.79 8.43 -12.87
CA ASN A 77 -12.77 7.42 -12.59
C ASN A 77 -13.41 6.02 -12.69
N PHE A 78 -12.80 5.13 -13.46
CA PHE A 78 -13.33 3.78 -13.66
C PHE A 78 -12.24 2.80 -14.08
N ALA A 79 -12.52 1.50 -13.99
CA ALA A 79 -11.64 0.46 -14.48
C ALA A 79 -12.16 -0.11 -15.81
N ILE A 80 -11.23 -0.55 -16.65
CA ILE A 80 -11.50 -1.32 -17.87
C ILE A 80 -10.61 -2.56 -17.89
N ALA A 81 -11.14 -3.66 -18.43
CA ALA A 81 -10.41 -4.92 -18.56
C ALA A 81 -10.67 -5.54 -19.95
N PRO A 82 -10.13 -4.96 -21.03
CA PRO A 82 -10.30 -5.52 -22.37
C PRO A 82 -9.67 -6.91 -22.45
N ALA A 83 -10.43 -7.87 -22.97
CA ALA A 83 -10.04 -9.27 -23.02
C ALA A 83 -8.67 -9.47 -23.68
N GLY A 84 -7.77 -10.22 -23.02
CA GLY A 84 -6.44 -10.55 -23.51
C GLY A 84 -5.43 -9.40 -23.55
N ILE A 85 -5.77 -8.20 -23.00
CA ILE A 85 -4.86 -7.05 -23.00
C ILE A 85 -4.37 -6.74 -21.59
N GLY A 86 -5.27 -6.63 -20.62
CA GLY A 86 -4.92 -6.31 -19.23
C GLY A 86 -6.02 -5.54 -18.52
N ARG A 87 -5.76 -5.14 -17.27
CA ARG A 87 -6.65 -4.29 -16.47
C ARG A 87 -6.05 -2.90 -16.34
N PHE A 88 -6.89 -1.88 -16.46
CA PHE A 88 -6.45 -0.49 -16.45
C PHE A 88 -7.40 0.36 -15.62
N ARG A 89 -6.85 1.30 -14.88
CA ARG A 89 -7.58 2.40 -14.23
C ARG A 89 -7.59 3.61 -15.14
N VAL A 90 -8.75 4.16 -15.40
CA VAL A 90 -8.95 5.35 -16.23
C VAL A 90 -9.36 6.50 -15.34
N SER A 91 -8.67 7.63 -15.48
CA SER A 91 -9.09 8.93 -14.96
C SER A 91 -9.38 9.83 -16.14
N ALA A 92 -10.65 10.08 -16.41
CA ALA A 92 -11.12 10.98 -17.47
C ALA A 92 -11.49 12.34 -16.88
N PHE A 93 -11.13 13.41 -17.58
CA PHE A 93 -11.33 14.78 -17.12
C PHE A 93 -11.49 15.74 -18.29
N VAL A 94 -11.95 16.95 -17.99
CA VAL A 94 -11.99 18.07 -18.95
C VAL A 94 -10.91 19.08 -18.55
N GLN A 95 -10.07 19.48 -19.52
CA GLN A 95 -9.11 20.56 -19.37
C GLN A 95 -9.21 21.54 -20.55
N GLN A 96 -9.25 22.84 -20.28
CA GLN A 96 -9.35 23.90 -21.32
C GLN A 96 -10.46 23.63 -22.36
N GLY A 97 -11.59 23.09 -21.89
CA GLY A 97 -12.72 22.73 -22.74
C GLY A 97 -12.57 21.45 -23.56
N ALA A 98 -11.42 20.77 -23.51
CA ALA A 98 -11.17 19.50 -24.21
C ALA A 98 -11.18 18.32 -23.26
N ILE A 99 -11.67 17.16 -23.73
CA ILE A 99 -11.68 15.90 -22.97
C ILE A 99 -10.33 15.22 -23.08
N GLY A 100 -9.82 14.75 -21.96
CA GLY A 100 -8.62 13.92 -21.88
C GLY A 100 -8.76 12.79 -20.88
N CYS A 101 -7.83 11.85 -20.88
CA CYS A 101 -7.71 10.85 -19.83
C CYS A 101 -6.27 10.41 -19.61
N VAL A 102 -6.01 9.93 -18.39
CA VAL A 102 -4.83 9.14 -18.03
C VAL A 102 -5.28 7.72 -17.73
N ILE A 103 -4.62 6.75 -18.34
CA ILE A 103 -4.95 5.33 -18.19
C ILE A 103 -3.73 4.63 -17.62
N ARG A 104 -3.86 4.09 -16.40
CA ARG A 104 -2.79 3.39 -15.68
C ARG A 104 -2.94 1.88 -15.81
N LEU A 105 -1.84 1.20 -16.16
CA LEU A 105 -1.80 -0.26 -16.17
C LEU A 105 -1.82 -0.79 -14.73
N ILE A 106 -2.74 -1.71 -14.46
CA ILE A 106 -2.81 -2.45 -13.20
C ILE A 106 -2.10 -3.78 -13.42
N ASN A 107 -1.05 -4.03 -12.65
CA ASN A 107 -0.26 -5.24 -12.79
C ASN A 107 -1.10 -6.49 -12.48
N ALA A 108 -1.13 -7.45 -13.41
CA ALA A 108 -1.86 -8.71 -13.24
C ALA A 108 -1.10 -9.74 -12.41
N LYS A 109 0.24 -9.64 -12.31
CA LYS A 109 1.06 -10.59 -11.56
C LYS A 109 1.03 -10.25 -10.07
N ILE A 110 0.51 -11.17 -9.27
CA ILE A 110 0.58 -11.10 -7.81
C ILE A 110 1.94 -11.64 -7.39
N PRO A 111 2.76 -10.83 -6.70
CA PRO A 111 4.06 -11.28 -6.22
C PRO A 111 3.91 -12.25 -5.05
N THR A 112 4.87 -13.15 -4.88
CA THR A 112 4.94 -14.07 -3.75
C THR A 112 5.64 -13.44 -2.54
N PHE A 113 5.55 -14.10 -1.38
CA PHE A 113 6.31 -13.71 -0.18
C PHE A 113 7.81 -13.67 -0.45
N GLU A 114 8.31 -14.64 -1.19
CA GLU A 114 9.72 -14.81 -1.53
C GLU A 114 10.21 -13.72 -2.50
N GLU A 115 9.41 -13.38 -3.50
CA GLU A 115 9.74 -12.30 -4.44
C GLU A 115 9.79 -10.91 -3.77
N LEU A 116 9.06 -10.73 -2.66
CA LEU A 116 9.01 -9.47 -1.91
C LEU A 116 9.93 -9.44 -0.68
N ASP A 117 10.62 -10.52 -0.36
CA ASP A 117 11.40 -10.70 0.85
C ASP A 117 10.60 -10.38 2.14
N LEU A 118 9.32 -10.81 2.18
CA LEU A 118 8.44 -10.52 3.32
C LEU A 118 8.78 -11.36 4.55
N PRO A 119 8.69 -10.77 5.76
CA PRO A 119 8.93 -11.50 7.01
C PRO A 119 8.04 -12.73 7.15
N PRO A 120 8.60 -13.91 7.51
CA PRO A 120 7.85 -15.17 7.61
C PRO A 120 6.64 -15.13 8.54
N ILE A 121 6.69 -14.30 9.60
CA ILE A 121 5.60 -14.15 10.57
C ILE A 121 4.29 -13.70 9.92
N LEU A 122 4.33 -12.99 8.79
CA LEU A 122 3.14 -12.56 8.07
C LEU A 122 2.37 -13.75 7.47
N LYS A 123 3.05 -14.88 7.21
CA LYS A 123 2.40 -16.14 6.79
C LYS A 123 1.49 -16.67 7.90
N GLU A 124 1.93 -16.61 9.16
CA GLU A 124 1.12 -17.00 10.31
C GLU A 124 -0.03 -16.03 10.55
N VAL A 125 0.25 -14.73 10.41
CA VAL A 125 -0.76 -13.66 10.56
C VAL A 125 -1.91 -13.87 9.58
N VAL A 126 -1.62 -14.09 8.29
CA VAL A 126 -2.67 -14.23 7.26
C VAL A 126 -3.41 -15.58 7.35
N LEU A 127 -2.81 -16.59 7.97
CA LEU A 127 -3.48 -17.88 8.23
C LEU A 127 -4.32 -17.88 9.51
N SER A 128 -4.33 -16.81 10.29
CA SER A 128 -5.18 -16.67 11.47
C SER A 128 -6.64 -16.89 11.12
N LYS A 129 -7.39 -17.47 12.06
CA LYS A 129 -8.82 -17.77 11.86
C LYS A 129 -9.66 -16.49 11.89
N ARG A 130 -9.32 -15.54 12.77
CA ARG A 130 -10.04 -14.30 13.00
C ARG A 130 -9.13 -13.19 13.49
N GLY A 131 -9.63 -11.99 13.50
CA GLY A 131 -8.98 -10.79 14.02
C GLY A 131 -8.72 -9.76 12.95
N LEU A 132 -8.35 -8.56 13.37
CA LEU A 132 -8.11 -7.41 12.51
C LEU A 132 -6.60 -7.23 12.27
N VAL A 133 -6.21 -7.27 11.02
CA VAL A 133 -4.84 -7.00 10.56
C VAL A 133 -4.86 -5.72 9.73
N ILE A 134 -4.11 -4.72 10.15
CA ILE A 134 -4.04 -3.44 9.42
C ILE A 134 -2.61 -3.23 8.91
N VAL A 135 -2.49 -3.06 7.60
CA VAL A 135 -1.22 -2.69 6.96
C VAL A 135 -1.21 -1.17 6.76
N VAL A 136 -0.22 -0.50 7.35
CA VAL A 136 -0.12 0.95 7.34
C VAL A 136 1.16 1.44 6.64
N GLY A 137 1.13 2.67 6.14
CA GLY A 137 2.24 3.31 5.44
C GLY A 137 1.74 4.43 4.55
N GLY A 138 2.63 5.26 4.07
CA GLY A 138 2.34 6.32 3.11
C GLY A 138 1.87 5.79 1.75
N THR A 139 1.45 6.70 0.89
CA THR A 139 1.12 6.35 -0.51
C THR A 139 2.38 5.82 -1.21
N GLY A 140 2.23 4.72 -1.95
CA GLY A 140 3.35 4.09 -2.65
C GLY A 140 4.32 3.29 -1.75
N SER A 141 3.99 3.04 -0.48
CA SER A 141 4.79 2.19 0.42
C SER A 141 4.63 0.68 0.17
N GLY A 142 3.77 0.26 -0.77
CA GLY A 142 3.59 -1.15 -1.14
C GLY A 142 2.55 -1.91 -0.33
N LYS A 143 1.65 -1.25 0.41
CA LYS A 143 0.59 -1.88 1.23
C LYS A 143 -0.26 -2.88 0.44
N SER A 144 -0.83 -2.44 -0.68
CA SER A 144 -1.66 -3.30 -1.54
C SER A 144 -0.89 -4.50 -2.09
N THR A 145 0.39 -4.31 -2.43
CA THR A 145 1.27 -5.38 -2.91
C THR A 145 1.53 -6.43 -1.83
N THR A 146 1.79 -5.99 -0.59
CA THR A 146 1.97 -6.88 0.57
C THR A 146 0.68 -7.64 0.88
N LEU A 147 -0.47 -6.95 0.90
CA LEU A 147 -1.76 -7.60 1.11
C LEU A 147 -2.09 -8.59 -0.01
N ALA A 148 -1.78 -8.26 -1.27
CA ALA A 148 -1.96 -9.19 -2.38
C ALA A 148 -1.12 -10.47 -2.21
N ALA A 149 0.15 -10.35 -1.78
CA ALA A 149 0.98 -11.50 -1.47
C ALA A 149 0.40 -12.33 -0.30
N MET A 150 -0.09 -11.66 0.75
CA MET A 150 -0.72 -12.33 1.90
C MET A 150 -2.00 -13.08 1.49
N VAL A 151 -2.90 -12.43 0.74
CA VAL A 151 -4.11 -13.05 0.19
C VAL A 151 -3.76 -14.20 -0.75
N GLY A 152 -2.78 -14.03 -1.65
CA GLY A 152 -2.30 -15.07 -2.54
C GLY A 152 -1.79 -16.30 -1.78
N TYR A 153 -1.00 -16.10 -0.72
CA TYR A 153 -0.51 -17.18 0.13
C TYR A 153 -1.64 -17.94 0.82
N ARG A 154 -2.62 -17.21 1.39
CA ARG A 154 -3.80 -17.83 2.00
C ARG A 154 -4.62 -18.62 0.99
N ASN A 155 -4.84 -18.06 -0.21
CA ASN A 155 -5.52 -18.73 -1.32
C ASN A 155 -4.85 -20.05 -1.74
N ASP A 156 -3.52 -20.12 -1.65
CA ASP A 156 -2.77 -21.34 -1.94
C ASP A 156 -2.85 -22.38 -0.80
N LYS A 157 -2.94 -21.94 0.45
CA LYS A 157 -2.76 -22.80 1.63
C LYS A 157 -4.05 -23.20 2.32
N THR A 158 -5.17 -22.51 2.09
CA THR A 158 -6.43 -22.76 2.77
C THR A 158 -7.56 -23.01 1.78
N ARG A 159 -8.73 -23.38 2.33
CA ARG A 159 -9.99 -23.48 1.60
C ARG A 159 -11.01 -22.60 2.29
N GLY A 160 -11.76 -21.81 1.53
CA GLY A 160 -12.73 -20.88 2.07
C GLY A 160 -13.10 -19.80 1.07
N HIS A 161 -13.71 -18.72 1.57
CA HIS A 161 -14.16 -17.60 0.77
C HIS A 161 -13.48 -16.29 1.22
N ILE A 162 -12.81 -15.62 0.30
CA ILE A 162 -12.19 -14.32 0.53
C ILE A 162 -12.99 -13.28 -0.24
N VAL A 163 -13.53 -12.28 0.45
CA VAL A 163 -14.20 -11.13 -0.16
C VAL A 163 -13.30 -9.91 -0.05
N THR A 164 -13.07 -9.24 -1.17
CA THR A 164 -12.34 -7.96 -1.17
C THR A 164 -13.28 -6.81 -1.56
N ILE A 165 -13.17 -5.68 -0.88
CA ILE A 165 -13.90 -4.44 -1.15
C ILE A 165 -12.84 -3.36 -1.33
N GLU A 166 -12.72 -2.82 -2.53
CA GLU A 166 -11.62 -1.94 -2.91
C GLU A 166 -12.10 -0.79 -3.81
N ASP A 167 -11.33 0.29 -3.86
CA ASP A 167 -11.60 1.47 -4.69
C ASP A 167 -10.27 2.07 -5.24
N PRO A 168 -9.82 1.55 -6.40
CA PRO A 168 -10.26 0.36 -7.15
C PRO A 168 -9.56 -0.94 -6.70
N VAL A 169 -9.94 -2.09 -7.32
CA VAL A 169 -9.23 -3.36 -7.16
C VAL A 169 -7.85 -3.25 -7.82
N GLU A 170 -6.80 -3.35 -6.99
CA GLU A 170 -5.39 -3.25 -7.43
C GLU A 170 -4.84 -4.59 -7.98
N TYR A 171 -5.27 -5.73 -7.40
CA TYR A 171 -4.83 -7.07 -7.78
C TYR A 171 -6.01 -8.03 -7.92
N VAL A 172 -6.09 -8.70 -9.05
CA VAL A 172 -7.13 -9.70 -9.31
C VAL A 172 -6.57 -11.09 -9.06
N HIS A 173 -7.05 -11.73 -8.00
CA HIS A 173 -6.69 -13.10 -7.66
C HIS A 173 -7.52 -14.11 -8.46
N THR A 174 -6.87 -15.13 -8.98
CA THR A 174 -7.56 -16.32 -9.50
C THR A 174 -7.97 -17.23 -8.35
N HIS A 175 -9.09 -17.94 -8.50
CA HIS A 175 -9.49 -18.96 -7.52
C HIS A 175 -8.47 -20.10 -7.52
N LYS A 176 -8.07 -20.57 -6.31
CA LYS A 176 -7.21 -21.74 -6.12
C LYS A 176 -7.82 -22.61 -5.02
N GLY A 177 -7.29 -22.56 -3.80
CA GLY A 177 -7.91 -23.21 -2.63
C GLY A 177 -9.13 -22.45 -2.14
N CYS A 178 -9.16 -21.14 -2.33
CA CYS A 178 -10.27 -20.26 -1.93
C CYS A 178 -11.06 -19.78 -3.15
N VAL A 179 -12.37 -19.56 -2.93
CA VAL A 179 -13.16 -18.69 -3.80
C VAL A 179 -12.80 -17.26 -3.44
N ILE A 180 -12.53 -16.41 -4.43
CA ILE A 180 -12.22 -14.99 -4.21
C ILE A 180 -13.25 -14.14 -4.94
N THR A 181 -13.93 -13.27 -4.20
CA THR A 181 -14.91 -12.33 -4.72
C THR A 181 -14.36 -10.92 -4.59
N HIS A 182 -14.05 -10.29 -5.71
CA HIS A 182 -13.67 -8.88 -5.76
C HIS A 182 -14.90 -8.01 -5.92
N ARG A 183 -14.99 -6.94 -5.12
CA ARG A 183 -16.04 -5.93 -5.18
C ARG A 183 -15.43 -4.54 -5.30
N GLU A 184 -15.43 -3.99 -6.50
CA GLU A 184 -14.94 -2.63 -6.75
C GLU A 184 -16.05 -1.62 -6.52
N VAL A 185 -15.77 -0.63 -5.66
CA VAL A 185 -16.72 0.46 -5.37
C VAL A 185 -16.93 1.30 -6.64
N GLY A 186 -18.18 1.61 -6.94
CA GLY A 186 -18.55 2.32 -8.16
C GLY A 186 -18.65 1.43 -9.42
N VAL A 187 -18.21 0.18 -9.37
CA VAL A 187 -18.30 -0.80 -10.49
C VAL A 187 -19.19 -1.97 -10.10
N ASP A 188 -18.79 -2.74 -9.07
CA ASP A 188 -19.47 -3.96 -8.62
C ASP A 188 -20.43 -3.70 -7.45
N THR A 189 -20.28 -2.56 -6.80
CA THR A 189 -21.11 -2.07 -5.69
C THR A 189 -21.23 -0.56 -5.73
N GLU A 190 -22.35 -0.02 -5.26
CA GLU A 190 -22.61 1.43 -5.33
C GLU A 190 -21.74 2.26 -4.39
N SER A 191 -21.43 1.72 -3.21
CA SER A 191 -20.68 2.44 -2.18
C SER A 191 -19.99 1.47 -1.22
N TRP A 192 -19.06 2.00 -0.42
CA TRP A 192 -18.45 1.30 0.69
C TRP A 192 -19.50 0.76 1.67
N HIS A 193 -20.45 1.61 2.08
CA HIS A 193 -21.54 1.22 2.97
C HIS A 193 -22.35 0.02 2.41
N ALA A 194 -22.77 0.10 1.15
CA ALA A 194 -23.55 -0.97 0.52
C ALA A 194 -22.78 -2.29 0.46
N ALA A 195 -21.49 -2.23 0.12
CA ALA A 195 -20.63 -3.40 0.08
C ALA A 195 -20.47 -4.03 1.47
N LEU A 196 -20.01 -3.25 2.45
CA LEU A 196 -19.71 -3.72 3.81
C LEU A 196 -20.96 -4.31 4.49
N LYS A 197 -22.09 -3.60 4.43
CA LYS A 197 -23.36 -4.05 4.99
C LYS A 197 -23.80 -5.44 4.49
N ASN A 198 -23.51 -5.77 3.23
CA ASN A 198 -23.93 -7.04 2.64
C ASN A 198 -22.85 -8.13 2.71
N THR A 199 -21.63 -7.83 3.14
CA THR A 199 -20.49 -8.76 3.10
C THR A 199 -20.75 -10.02 3.92
N LEU A 200 -21.26 -9.92 5.14
CA LEU A 200 -21.51 -11.10 5.99
C LEU A 200 -22.53 -12.08 5.39
N ARG A 201 -23.43 -11.61 4.51
CA ARG A 201 -24.40 -12.47 3.81
C ARG A 201 -23.77 -13.27 2.68
N GLN A 202 -22.52 -13.01 2.35
CA GLN A 202 -21.76 -13.71 1.30
C GLN A 202 -20.94 -14.87 1.87
N ALA A 203 -21.11 -15.21 3.16
CA ALA A 203 -20.37 -16.26 3.86
C ALA A 203 -18.85 -16.16 3.70
N PRO A 204 -18.20 -15.02 4.00
CA PRO A 204 -16.76 -14.87 3.91
C PRO A 204 -16.06 -15.57 5.08
N ASP A 205 -14.84 -16.08 4.85
CA ASP A 205 -13.89 -16.43 5.91
C ASP A 205 -12.87 -15.30 6.13
N VAL A 206 -12.56 -14.58 5.06
CA VAL A 206 -11.66 -13.43 5.06
C VAL A 206 -12.31 -12.26 4.35
N ILE A 207 -12.16 -11.08 4.92
CA ILE A 207 -12.67 -9.85 4.35
C ILE A 207 -11.48 -8.89 4.20
N LEU A 208 -11.22 -8.41 2.97
CA LEU A 208 -10.26 -7.36 2.73
C LEU A 208 -10.99 -6.04 2.52
N ILE A 209 -10.70 -5.06 3.37
CA ILE A 209 -11.15 -3.67 3.24
C ILE A 209 -9.96 -2.87 2.68
N GLY A 210 -10.06 -2.45 1.42
CA GLY A 210 -8.96 -1.81 0.69
C GLY A 210 -8.34 -0.66 1.47
N GLU A 211 -9.18 0.20 2.06
CA GLU A 211 -8.74 1.28 2.93
C GLU A 211 -9.79 1.65 3.98
N ILE A 212 -9.34 1.80 5.24
CA ILE A 212 -10.12 2.40 6.33
C ILE A 212 -9.88 3.92 6.30
N ARG A 213 -10.93 4.69 5.96
CA ARG A 213 -10.84 6.15 5.82
C ARG A 213 -11.58 6.91 6.93
N ASP A 214 -12.54 6.26 7.57
CA ASP A 214 -13.48 6.88 8.48
C ASP A 214 -13.96 5.92 9.57
N ARG A 215 -14.80 6.45 10.45
CA ARG A 215 -15.40 5.70 11.55
C ARG A 215 -16.22 4.52 11.06
N GLU A 216 -17.04 4.70 10.04
CA GLU A 216 -17.96 3.65 9.56
C GLU A 216 -17.20 2.43 9.06
N THR A 217 -16.20 2.61 8.22
CA THR A 217 -15.37 1.52 7.70
C THR A 217 -14.60 0.83 8.83
N MET A 218 -14.17 1.57 9.87
CA MET A 218 -13.51 1.00 11.04
C MET A 218 -14.46 0.18 11.90
N GLU A 219 -15.68 0.67 12.14
CA GLU A 219 -16.72 -0.07 12.88
C GLU A 219 -17.03 -1.42 12.21
N TYR A 220 -17.16 -1.46 10.88
CA TYR A 220 -17.32 -2.72 10.15
C TYR A 220 -16.11 -3.66 10.32
N GLY A 221 -14.88 -3.14 10.26
CA GLY A 221 -13.67 -3.94 10.47
C GLY A 221 -13.64 -4.60 11.84
N ILE A 222 -14.01 -3.87 12.89
CA ILE A 222 -14.13 -4.39 14.26
C ILE A 222 -15.24 -5.45 14.32
N GLN A 223 -16.45 -5.13 13.84
CA GLN A 223 -17.63 -6.02 13.87
C GLN A 223 -17.35 -7.35 13.15
N PHE A 224 -16.69 -7.33 12.00
CA PHE A 224 -16.33 -8.56 11.28
C PHE A 224 -15.35 -9.41 12.07
N SER A 225 -14.38 -8.78 12.74
CA SER A 225 -13.41 -9.48 13.58
C SER A 225 -14.07 -10.12 14.80
N GLU A 226 -15.02 -9.45 15.44
CA GLU A 226 -15.83 -9.94 16.58
C GLU A 226 -16.68 -11.14 16.18
N THR A 227 -17.25 -11.11 14.98
CA THR A 227 -18.07 -12.19 14.45
C THR A 227 -17.26 -13.38 13.91
N GLY A 228 -15.94 -13.38 14.10
CA GLY A 228 -15.08 -14.54 13.87
C GLY A 228 -14.35 -14.57 12.54
N HIS A 229 -14.34 -13.47 11.77
CA HIS A 229 -13.69 -13.38 10.47
C HIS A 229 -12.27 -12.81 10.59
N LEU A 230 -11.38 -13.18 9.67
CA LEU A 230 -10.14 -12.46 9.50
C LEU A 230 -10.38 -11.24 8.62
N VAL A 231 -10.06 -10.06 9.14
CA VAL A 231 -10.15 -8.80 8.42
C VAL A 231 -8.76 -8.31 8.09
N LEU A 232 -8.51 -8.07 6.82
CA LEU A 232 -7.30 -7.43 6.31
C LEU A 232 -7.68 -6.02 5.85
N ALA A 233 -6.94 -5.02 6.26
CA ALA A 233 -7.25 -3.64 5.87
C ALA A 233 -5.98 -2.81 5.65
N THR A 234 -6.11 -1.67 4.96
CA THR A 234 -5.06 -0.64 4.96
C THR A 234 -5.51 0.60 5.70
N LEU A 235 -4.55 1.34 6.20
CA LEU A 235 -4.75 2.65 6.80
C LEU A 235 -3.53 3.53 6.49
N HIS A 236 -3.74 4.83 6.31
CA HIS A 236 -2.64 5.77 6.17
C HIS A 236 -2.12 6.20 7.53
N ALA A 237 -1.01 5.62 7.97
CA ALA A 237 -0.22 6.01 9.14
C ALA A 237 1.24 5.61 8.90
N ASN A 238 2.18 6.12 9.70
CA ASN A 238 3.60 5.86 9.50
C ASN A 238 4.21 4.88 10.52
N SER A 239 3.44 4.50 11.55
CA SER A 239 3.83 3.52 12.57
C SER A 239 2.59 2.88 13.21
N ALA A 240 2.79 1.80 13.98
CA ALA A 240 1.72 1.14 14.72
C ALA A 240 1.07 2.08 15.76
N ASN A 241 1.86 2.89 16.46
CA ASN A 241 1.34 3.87 17.42
C ASN A 241 0.46 4.91 16.72
N GLN A 242 0.95 5.50 15.62
CA GLN A 242 0.16 6.46 14.85
C GLN A 242 -1.10 5.84 14.25
N ALA A 243 -1.07 4.55 13.91
CA ALA A 243 -2.26 3.86 13.43
C ALA A 243 -3.34 3.77 14.52
N LEU A 244 -2.96 3.42 15.75
CA LEU A 244 -3.88 3.40 16.89
C LEU A 244 -4.44 4.78 17.19
N ASP A 245 -3.59 5.81 17.26
CA ASP A 245 -4.01 7.18 17.48
C ASP A 245 -4.99 7.65 16.40
N ARG A 246 -4.70 7.31 15.12
CA ARG A 246 -5.59 7.68 14.00
C ARG A 246 -6.94 6.99 14.10
N VAL A 247 -6.96 5.71 14.45
CA VAL A 247 -8.21 4.96 14.65
C VAL A 247 -9.02 5.58 15.80
N VAL A 248 -8.37 5.90 16.92
CA VAL A 248 -9.03 6.57 18.06
C VAL A 248 -9.65 7.90 17.63
N ASN A 249 -8.96 8.67 16.80
CA ASN A 249 -9.43 9.97 16.32
C ASN A 249 -10.61 9.91 15.32
N PHE A 250 -10.97 8.71 14.80
CA PHE A 250 -12.21 8.56 14.03
C PHE A 250 -13.47 8.59 14.89
N PHE A 251 -13.33 8.39 16.19
CA PHE A 251 -14.44 8.24 17.13
C PHE A 251 -14.54 9.43 18.07
N PRO A 252 -15.76 9.78 18.51
CA PRO A 252 -15.93 10.79 19.54
C PRO A 252 -15.40 10.30 20.90
N ASP A 253 -14.99 11.25 21.75
CA ASP A 253 -14.36 10.94 23.04
C ASP A 253 -15.18 10.03 23.93
N GLU A 254 -16.52 10.14 23.89
CA GLU A 254 -17.44 9.31 24.68
C GLU A 254 -17.38 7.82 24.30
N ARG A 255 -16.89 7.48 23.12
CA ARG A 255 -16.74 6.11 22.62
C ARG A 255 -15.33 5.56 22.83
N ARG A 256 -14.41 6.37 23.35
CA ARG A 256 -12.98 6.03 23.43
C ARG A 256 -12.70 4.76 24.21
N ASP A 257 -13.25 4.62 25.40
CA ASP A 257 -12.99 3.47 26.29
C ASP A 257 -13.52 2.17 25.66
N GLN A 258 -14.72 2.21 25.10
CA GLN A 258 -15.28 1.07 24.38
C GLN A 258 -14.43 0.69 23.16
N LEU A 259 -14.00 1.69 22.38
CA LEU A 259 -13.15 1.48 21.23
C LEU A 259 -11.80 0.83 21.60
N LEU A 260 -11.15 1.32 22.66
CA LEU A 260 -9.89 0.75 23.14
C LEU A 260 -10.08 -0.71 23.60
N MET A 261 -11.18 -1.01 24.25
CA MET A 261 -11.56 -2.38 24.61
C MET A 261 -11.72 -3.24 23.35
N ASP A 262 -12.50 -2.78 22.37
CA ASP A 262 -12.76 -3.52 21.12
C ASP A 262 -11.46 -3.75 20.33
N LEU A 263 -10.61 -2.72 20.21
CA LEU A 263 -9.29 -2.83 19.56
C LEU A 263 -8.37 -3.83 20.28
N SER A 264 -8.34 -3.77 21.63
CA SER A 264 -7.48 -4.65 22.43
C SER A 264 -7.82 -6.13 22.21
N LEU A 265 -9.10 -6.45 21.99
CA LEU A 265 -9.58 -7.81 21.79
C LEU A 265 -9.46 -8.28 20.34
N ASN A 266 -9.65 -7.38 19.39
CA ASN A 266 -9.84 -7.73 17.98
C ASN A 266 -8.62 -7.52 17.11
N ILE A 267 -7.69 -6.60 17.41
CA ILE A 267 -6.45 -6.47 16.66
C ILE A 267 -5.66 -7.78 16.73
N ARG A 268 -5.20 -8.26 15.58
CA ARG A 268 -4.26 -9.38 15.46
C ARG A 268 -2.85 -8.89 15.20
N ALA A 269 -2.70 -7.93 14.29
CA ALA A 269 -1.42 -7.31 13.96
C ALA A 269 -1.61 -5.90 13.38
N LEU A 270 -0.64 -5.01 13.65
CA LEU A 270 -0.42 -3.78 12.91
C LEU A 270 0.94 -3.89 12.21
N ILE A 271 0.95 -3.68 10.90
CA ILE A 271 2.14 -3.85 10.07
C ILE A 271 2.40 -2.53 9.37
N SER A 272 3.44 -1.82 9.79
CA SER A 272 3.83 -0.55 9.17
C SER A 272 4.93 -0.79 8.14
N GLN A 273 4.85 -0.12 6.99
CA GLN A 273 5.73 -0.41 5.85
C GLN A 273 6.30 0.85 5.21
N ARG A 274 7.62 0.81 4.94
CA ARG A 274 8.35 1.79 4.12
C ARG A 274 9.12 1.04 3.04
N LEU A 275 9.20 1.60 1.83
CA LEU A 275 10.05 1.07 0.76
C LEU A 275 11.38 1.82 0.72
N VAL A 276 12.46 1.08 0.89
CA VAL A 276 13.83 1.59 0.89
C VAL A 276 14.55 1.13 -0.39
N PRO A 277 15.33 1.99 -1.06
CA PRO A 277 16.13 1.59 -2.21
C PRO A 277 17.07 0.43 -1.86
N ARG A 278 17.25 -0.51 -2.79
CA ARG A 278 18.27 -1.57 -2.63
C ARG A 278 19.66 -1.01 -2.86
N GLU A 279 20.64 -1.44 -2.08
CA GLU A 279 22.05 -1.03 -2.22
C GLU A 279 22.66 -1.56 -3.51
N ALA A 280 22.36 -2.81 -3.86
CA ALA A 280 22.81 -3.44 -5.09
C ALA A 280 21.65 -3.65 -6.05
N GLY A 281 21.84 -3.24 -7.31
CA GLY A 281 20.85 -3.44 -8.36
C GLY A 281 19.79 -2.34 -8.43
N SER A 282 18.62 -2.70 -8.96
CA SER A 282 17.48 -1.82 -9.10
C SER A 282 16.34 -2.26 -8.17
N GLY A 283 15.43 -1.33 -7.85
CA GLY A 283 14.24 -1.61 -7.09
C GLY A 283 14.32 -1.21 -5.62
N ARG A 284 13.32 -1.64 -4.86
CA ARG A 284 13.14 -1.30 -3.44
C ARG A 284 12.85 -2.54 -2.63
N ILE A 285 13.13 -2.50 -1.34
CA ILE A 285 12.79 -3.53 -0.37
C ILE A 285 11.91 -2.94 0.74
N ALA A 286 11.01 -3.74 1.30
CA ALA A 286 10.14 -3.30 2.37
C ALA A 286 10.85 -3.38 3.73
N ALA A 287 11.03 -2.25 4.40
CA ALA A 287 11.28 -2.21 5.82
C ALA A 287 9.94 -2.26 6.55
N MET A 288 9.79 -3.19 7.50
CA MET A 288 8.52 -3.43 8.17
C MET A 288 8.65 -3.34 9.69
N GLU A 289 7.81 -2.51 10.29
CA GLU A 289 7.49 -2.56 11.71
C GLU A 289 6.32 -3.51 11.91
N ILE A 290 6.42 -4.46 12.83
CA ILE A 290 5.41 -5.49 13.06
C ILE A 290 5.05 -5.53 14.54
N MET A 291 3.81 -5.15 14.86
CA MET A 291 3.20 -5.30 16.16
C MET A 291 2.24 -6.49 16.12
N LEU A 292 2.40 -7.44 17.03
CA LEU A 292 1.45 -8.52 17.25
C LEU A 292 0.72 -8.30 18.57
N ASN A 293 -0.55 -8.67 18.63
CA ASN A 293 -1.37 -8.48 19.83
C ASN A 293 -1.08 -9.57 20.87
N SER A 294 0.07 -9.43 21.58
CA SER A 294 0.38 -10.23 22.76
C SER A 294 -0.43 -9.75 23.96
N PRO A 295 -0.56 -10.56 25.06
CA PRO A 295 -1.29 -10.14 26.25
C PRO A 295 -0.84 -8.79 26.82
N LEU A 296 0.46 -8.48 26.75
CA LEU A 296 0.97 -7.17 27.21
C LEU A 296 0.58 -6.04 26.26
N ILE A 297 0.65 -6.25 24.95
CA ILE A 297 0.18 -5.27 23.97
C ILE A 297 -1.33 -5.03 24.14
N GLN A 298 -2.09 -6.09 24.32
CA GLN A 298 -3.54 -6.02 24.59
C GLN A 298 -3.86 -5.14 25.81
N ASP A 299 -3.15 -5.33 26.91
CA ASP A 299 -3.31 -4.53 28.15
C ASP A 299 -2.94 -3.05 27.91
N LEU A 300 -1.87 -2.78 27.16
CA LEU A 300 -1.46 -1.41 26.80
C LEU A 300 -2.50 -0.71 25.92
N ILE A 301 -3.06 -1.41 24.91
CA ILE A 301 -4.13 -0.86 24.06
C ILE A 301 -5.35 -0.56 24.91
N PHE A 302 -5.79 -1.51 25.74
CA PHE A 302 -6.95 -1.35 26.62
C PHE A 302 -6.81 -0.12 27.55
N LYS A 303 -5.61 0.12 28.11
CA LYS A 303 -5.31 1.26 28.97
C LYS A 303 -5.07 2.58 28.21
N GLY A 304 -5.01 2.54 26.87
CA GLY A 304 -4.66 3.70 26.06
C GLY A 304 -3.18 4.11 26.17
N GLU A 305 -2.31 3.24 26.69
CA GLU A 305 -0.88 3.50 26.88
C GLU A 305 -0.06 3.24 25.61
N VAL A 306 -0.50 3.81 24.49
CA VAL A 306 0.06 3.57 23.14
C VAL A 306 1.56 3.87 23.08
N ALA A 307 2.04 4.88 23.81
CA ALA A 307 3.46 5.26 23.81
C ALA A 307 4.42 4.13 24.28
N LYS A 308 3.93 3.22 25.13
CA LYS A 308 4.74 2.10 25.67
C LYS A 308 4.84 0.89 24.70
N ILE A 309 4.00 0.83 23.68
CA ILE A 309 3.91 -0.30 22.75
C ILE A 309 5.25 -0.54 22.04
N LYS A 310 5.92 0.51 21.59
CA LYS A 310 7.19 0.39 20.86
C LYS A 310 8.29 -0.25 21.70
N GLU A 311 8.35 0.04 23.00
CA GLU A 311 9.29 -0.58 23.92
C GLU A 311 9.02 -2.09 24.07
N VAL A 312 7.75 -2.48 24.19
CA VAL A 312 7.37 -3.91 24.26
C VAL A 312 7.72 -4.63 22.96
N MET A 313 7.45 -4.03 21.81
CA MET A 313 7.80 -4.58 20.49
C MET A 313 9.31 -4.84 20.38
N SER A 314 10.12 -3.86 20.77
CA SER A 314 11.60 -3.97 20.68
C SER A 314 12.18 -5.14 21.48
N ARG A 315 11.51 -5.53 22.57
CA ARG A 315 11.91 -6.66 23.45
C ARG A 315 11.26 -7.99 23.06
N SER A 316 10.27 -7.97 22.17
CA SER A 316 9.45 -9.14 21.80
C SER A 316 9.81 -9.73 20.44
N THR A 317 11.07 -9.63 20.03
CA THR A 317 11.55 -10.10 18.72
C THR A 317 11.37 -11.61 18.52
N ARG A 318 11.44 -12.40 19.59
CA ARG A 318 11.21 -13.87 19.55
C ARG A 318 9.77 -14.23 19.16
N LEU A 319 8.81 -13.33 19.38
CA LEU A 319 7.42 -13.48 18.95
C LEU A 319 7.19 -13.02 17.50
N GLY A 320 8.23 -12.53 16.83
CA GLY A 320 8.14 -11.98 15.49
C GLY A 320 7.81 -10.48 15.44
N MET A 321 7.72 -9.79 16.59
CA MET A 321 7.56 -8.33 16.62
C MET A 321 8.88 -7.67 16.22
N LYS A 322 8.77 -6.49 15.61
CA LYS A 322 9.94 -5.75 15.12
C LYS A 322 9.61 -4.26 15.02
N THR A 323 10.51 -3.40 15.47
CA THR A 323 10.43 -1.96 15.21
C THR A 323 11.05 -1.60 13.85
N PHE A 324 10.78 -0.40 13.34
CA PHE A 324 11.43 0.05 12.09
C PHE A 324 12.95 0.06 12.19
N ASP A 325 13.52 0.54 13.31
CA ASP A 325 14.97 0.63 13.46
C ASP A 325 15.62 -0.76 13.52
N GLN A 326 14.91 -1.75 14.08
CA GLN A 326 15.35 -3.15 14.03
C GLN A 326 15.29 -3.70 12.60
N ALA A 327 14.23 -3.44 11.87
CA ALA A 327 14.09 -3.88 10.48
C ALA A 327 15.17 -3.24 9.58
N LEU A 328 15.40 -1.94 9.72
CA LEU A 328 16.44 -1.22 8.97
C LEU A 328 17.84 -1.71 9.29
N TYR A 329 18.13 -1.99 10.57
CA TYR A 329 19.40 -2.58 10.98
C TYR A 329 19.63 -3.94 10.32
N GLU A 330 18.63 -4.84 10.32
CA GLU A 330 18.74 -6.16 9.69
C GLU A 330 18.92 -6.06 8.17
N LEU A 331 18.16 -5.20 7.50
CA LEU A 331 18.29 -4.99 6.05
C LEU A 331 19.68 -4.43 5.68
N TYR A 332 20.20 -3.53 6.52
CA TYR A 332 21.55 -3.01 6.36
C TYR A 332 22.59 -4.13 6.60
N GLU A 333 22.50 -4.87 7.71
CA GLU A 333 23.47 -5.91 8.07
C GLU A 333 23.51 -7.05 7.03
N THR A 334 22.37 -7.37 6.40
CA THR A 334 22.29 -8.35 5.32
C THR A 334 22.68 -7.81 3.93
N GLY A 335 23.04 -6.53 3.81
CA GLY A 335 23.50 -5.92 2.56
C GLY A 335 22.39 -5.54 1.58
N PHE A 336 21.13 -5.55 2.02
CA PHE A 336 20.02 -5.14 1.15
C PHE A 336 19.93 -3.63 0.95
N ILE A 337 20.29 -2.83 1.95
CA ILE A 337 20.23 -1.37 1.91
C ILE A 337 21.55 -0.74 2.37
N SER A 338 21.80 0.49 1.92
CA SER A 338 22.96 1.28 2.33
C SER A 338 22.80 1.81 3.77
N TYR A 339 23.92 2.22 4.37
CA TYR A 339 23.92 2.86 5.69
C TYR A 339 23.15 4.19 5.66
N GLU A 340 23.36 4.98 4.61
CA GLU A 340 22.71 6.27 4.43
C GLU A 340 21.20 6.11 4.31
N ASP A 341 20.74 5.11 3.55
CA ASP A 341 19.32 4.85 3.40
C ASP A 341 18.69 4.28 4.67
N ALA A 342 19.42 3.45 5.44
CA ALA A 342 18.99 2.99 6.74
C ALA A 342 18.77 4.18 7.70
N LEU A 343 19.74 5.10 7.80
CA LEU A 343 19.62 6.29 8.65
C LEU A 343 18.55 7.27 8.17
N ARG A 344 18.37 7.43 6.85
CA ARG A 344 17.35 8.33 6.29
C ARG A 344 15.93 7.88 6.68
N ASN A 345 15.71 6.59 6.77
CA ASN A 345 14.42 5.99 7.06
C ASN A 345 14.22 5.62 8.54
N ALA A 346 15.23 5.79 9.40
CA ALA A 346 15.16 5.45 10.82
C ALA A 346 14.22 6.39 11.59
N ASP A 347 13.52 5.84 12.57
CA ASP A 347 12.74 6.60 13.55
C ASP A 347 13.68 7.30 14.54
N SER A 348 14.74 6.61 15.01
CA SER A 348 15.80 7.17 15.86
C SER A 348 17.17 6.99 15.19
N LYS A 349 17.62 8.03 14.47
CA LYS A 349 18.93 8.01 13.78
C LYS A 349 20.08 7.74 14.74
N ASN A 350 20.01 8.29 15.97
CA ASN A 350 21.08 8.15 16.95
C ASN A 350 21.15 6.72 17.49
N GLU A 351 20.01 6.11 17.80
CA GLU A 351 19.96 4.72 18.26
C GLU A 351 20.45 3.76 17.17
N LEU A 352 20.01 3.97 15.92
CA LEU A 352 20.46 3.14 14.81
C LEU A 352 21.97 3.30 14.56
N ARG A 353 22.51 4.52 14.60
CA ARG A 353 23.98 4.75 14.52
C ARG A 353 24.74 4.03 15.60
N LEU A 354 24.28 4.14 16.84
CA LEU A 354 24.92 3.50 17.99
C LEU A 354 24.90 1.98 17.83
N ARG A 355 23.75 1.43 17.45
CA ARG A 355 23.60 -0.01 17.21
C ARG A 355 24.51 -0.52 16.10
N VAL A 356 24.55 0.18 14.98
CA VAL A 356 25.46 -0.16 13.88
C VAL A 356 26.91 -0.12 14.35
N LYS A 357 27.32 0.92 15.09
CA LYS A 357 28.70 1.05 15.59
C LYS A 357 29.10 -0.06 16.57
N LEU A 358 28.15 -0.56 17.39
CA LEU A 358 28.43 -1.55 18.42
C LEU A 358 28.25 -2.99 17.95
N GLU A 359 27.31 -3.26 17.06
CA GLU A 359 26.87 -4.63 16.75
C GLU A 359 27.13 -5.05 15.30
N SER A 360 27.36 -4.10 14.36
CA SER A 360 27.50 -4.44 12.94
C SER A 360 28.82 -5.18 12.66
N LYS A 361 28.70 -6.18 11.77
CA LYS A 361 29.83 -6.92 11.22
C LYS A 361 30.30 -6.39 9.87
N ARG A 362 29.58 -5.41 9.29
CA ARG A 362 29.95 -4.78 8.02
C ARG A 362 31.04 -3.73 8.25
N GLU A 363 32.08 -3.76 7.42
CA GLU A 363 33.11 -2.69 7.41
C GLU A 363 32.46 -1.36 7.01
N HIS A 364 32.46 -0.41 7.93
CA HIS A 364 32.04 0.96 7.65
C HIS A 364 33.24 1.81 7.26
N LYS A 365 33.18 2.42 6.07
CA LYS A 365 33.81 3.71 5.91
C LYS A 365 32.96 4.72 6.67
N VAL A 366 33.28 4.94 7.94
CA VAL A 366 32.73 6.09 8.67
C VAL A 366 33.20 7.32 7.90
N VAL A 367 32.32 7.95 7.17
CA VAL A 367 32.49 9.35 6.82
C VAL A 367 32.37 10.08 8.14
N ASP A 368 33.52 10.43 8.70
CA ASP A 368 33.63 11.19 9.94
C ASP A 368 33.05 12.58 9.62
N ASP A 369 31.75 12.75 9.92
CA ASP A 369 31.08 14.05 9.90
C ASP A 369 31.71 14.88 11.02
N GLY A 370 32.84 15.49 10.73
CA GLY A 370 33.67 16.49 11.42
C GLY A 370 33.14 17.14 12.71
N GLY A 371 32.63 16.36 13.66
CA GLY A 371 32.11 16.82 14.95
C GLY A 371 32.95 16.41 16.17
N ALA A 372 34.16 15.91 15.97
CA ALA A 372 35.07 15.72 17.08
C ALA A 372 35.60 17.07 17.57
N LEU A 373 35.11 17.54 18.70
CA LEU A 373 35.74 18.60 19.48
C LEU A 373 37.19 18.15 19.76
N ARG A 374 38.16 18.68 19.02
CA ARG A 374 39.58 18.60 19.38
C ARG A 374 39.84 19.61 20.47
N ILE A 375 40.24 19.14 21.64
CA ILE A 375 40.85 19.99 22.67
C ILE A 375 42.15 20.46 22.03
N VAL A 376 42.27 21.76 21.78
CA VAL A 376 43.52 22.40 21.38
C VAL A 376 44.34 22.49 22.65
N GLU A 377 45.40 21.67 22.80
CA GLU A 377 46.41 21.91 23.82
C GLU A 377 47.16 23.20 23.49
N GLU A 378 47.03 24.19 24.36
CA GLU A 378 47.88 25.41 24.30
C GLU A 378 49.35 25.00 24.45
N GLU A 379 50.10 25.16 23.36
CA GLU A 379 51.57 25.16 23.43
C GLU A 379 52.03 26.30 24.33
N GLN A 380 52.50 25.92 25.54
CA GLN A 380 53.15 26.86 26.42
C GLN A 380 54.39 27.42 25.76
N GLY A 381 54.44 28.73 25.71
CA GLY A 381 55.46 29.51 25.13
C GLY A 381 56.89 29.16 25.58
N ARG A 382 57.81 29.20 24.63
CA ARG A 382 59.20 29.45 24.90
C ARG A 382 59.50 30.94 24.77
N LYS A 383 59.84 31.50 25.90
CA LYS A 383 60.55 32.78 25.95
C LYS A 383 61.88 32.66 25.19
N LEU A 384 62.12 33.64 24.35
CA LEU A 384 63.36 34.44 24.35
C LEU A 384 63.12 35.62 23.42
#